data_c330627c6cb1da15cf63f4bc74f16e8a
#
_entry.id   c330627c6cb1da15cf63f4bc74f16e8a
#
_cell.length_a   1.000
_cell.length_b   1.000
_cell.length_c   1.000
_cell.angle_alpha   90.00
_cell.angle_beta   90.00
_cell.angle_gamma   90.00
#
_symmetry.space_group_name_H-M   'P 1'
#
loop_
_entity.id
_entity.type
_entity.pdbx_description
1 polymer ?
#
loop_
_entity_poly.entity_id
_entity_poly.type
_entity_poly.pdbx_seq_one_letter_code
_entity_poly.pdbx_strand_id
1 'polypeptide(L)'
;MPQTFDTWIKSDRAQQFDLIRLKMIKKAYDANLDWTILTNPKYNIKQMHEIWITMLYNNNPRPLCNPKLTDQQMRILRKGIEEGFDMSPYNDPNIEQTQLFEIFSNLMKNKKEN
;
A
#
# COMPACT_ATOMS: atom_id res chain seq x y z
N MET A 1 -6.13 -18.62 -14.84
CA MET A 1 -5.13 -19.13 -13.88
C MET A 1 -4.33 -17.98 -13.29
N PRO A 2 -4.08 -18.00 -11.97
CA PRO A 2 -3.21 -16.96 -11.41
C PRO A 2 -1.80 -17.08 -11.98
N GLN A 3 -1.21 -15.96 -12.31
CA GLN A 3 0.15 -15.90 -12.82
C GLN A 3 1.13 -16.22 -11.70
N THR A 4 2.08 -17.14 -11.95
CA THR A 4 3.15 -17.41 -10.98
C THR A 4 4.20 -16.29 -11.05
N PHE A 5 4.92 -16.13 -9.94
CA PHE A 5 6.01 -15.16 -9.89
C PHE A 5 7.07 -15.49 -10.95
N ASP A 6 7.44 -16.76 -11.09
CA ASP A 6 8.47 -17.16 -12.06
C ASP A 6 8.08 -16.82 -13.50
N THR A 7 6.80 -16.96 -13.84
CA THR A 7 6.29 -16.58 -15.16
C THR A 7 6.28 -15.06 -15.30
N TRP A 8 5.81 -14.36 -14.27
CA TRP A 8 5.69 -12.90 -14.31
C TRP A 8 7.06 -12.22 -14.45
N ILE A 9 8.06 -12.67 -13.69
CA ILE A 9 9.39 -12.03 -13.69
C ILE A 9 10.08 -12.08 -15.04
N LYS A 10 9.70 -13.06 -15.87
CA LYS A 10 10.23 -13.22 -17.24
C LYS A 10 9.41 -12.49 -18.28
N SER A 11 8.27 -11.91 -17.89
CA SER A 11 7.37 -11.24 -18.83
C SER A 11 7.85 -9.83 -19.14
N ASP A 12 7.31 -9.27 -20.23
CA ASP A 12 7.56 -7.88 -20.59
C ASP A 12 7.08 -6.91 -19.53
N ARG A 13 6.06 -7.29 -18.78
CA ARG A 13 5.52 -6.46 -17.69
C ARG A 13 6.55 -6.20 -16.60
N ALA A 14 7.34 -7.22 -16.25
CA ALA A 14 8.38 -7.09 -15.24
C ALA A 14 9.47 -6.12 -15.68
N GLN A 15 9.72 -6.01 -16.99
CA GLN A 15 10.77 -5.14 -17.53
C GLN A 15 10.43 -3.65 -17.39
N GLN A 16 9.20 -3.30 -17.06
CA GLN A 16 8.81 -1.92 -16.79
C GLN A 16 9.30 -1.43 -15.41
N PHE A 17 9.81 -2.32 -14.60
CA PHE A 17 10.26 -2.00 -13.24
C PHE A 17 11.77 -1.91 -13.18
N ASP A 18 12.27 -0.94 -12.44
CA ASP A 18 13.69 -0.90 -12.11
C ASP A 18 14.04 -2.00 -11.10
N LEU A 19 15.33 -2.20 -10.89
CA LEU A 19 15.81 -3.28 -10.03
C LEU A 19 15.32 -3.14 -8.60
N ILE A 20 15.24 -1.93 -8.08
CA ILE A 20 14.83 -1.70 -6.68
C ILE A 20 13.38 -2.14 -6.49
N ARG A 21 12.50 -1.76 -7.43
CA ARG A 21 11.08 -2.15 -7.34
C ARG A 21 10.89 -3.64 -7.56
N LEU A 22 11.67 -4.25 -8.48
CA LEU A 22 11.64 -5.70 -8.66
C LEU A 22 12.03 -6.44 -7.39
N LYS A 23 13.04 -5.95 -6.67
CA LYS A 23 13.45 -6.54 -5.40
C LYS A 23 12.33 -6.46 -4.35
N MET A 24 11.57 -5.37 -4.33
CA MET A 24 10.45 -5.23 -3.42
C MET A 24 9.35 -6.25 -3.73
N ILE A 25 9.04 -6.44 -5.01
CA ILE A 25 8.05 -7.43 -5.44
C ILE A 25 8.52 -8.83 -5.04
N LYS A 26 9.80 -9.14 -5.24
CA LYS A 26 10.37 -10.43 -4.84
C LYS A 26 10.31 -10.64 -3.34
N LYS A 27 10.59 -9.61 -2.54
CA LYS A 27 10.45 -9.69 -1.08
C LYS A 27 9.03 -10.08 -0.67
N ALA A 28 8.04 -9.50 -1.32
CA ALA A 28 6.63 -9.84 -1.05
C ALA A 28 6.35 -11.29 -1.41
N TYR A 29 6.85 -11.73 -2.56
CA TYR A 29 6.71 -13.13 -2.98
C TYR A 29 7.37 -14.08 -1.98
N ASP A 30 8.61 -13.79 -1.59
CA ASP A 30 9.37 -14.64 -0.65
C ASP A 30 8.70 -14.69 0.73
N ALA A 31 7.97 -13.66 1.12
CA ALA A 31 7.26 -13.59 2.39
C ALA A 31 5.84 -14.16 2.31
N ASN A 32 5.47 -14.78 1.20
CA ASN A 32 4.12 -15.32 0.95
C ASN A 32 3.02 -14.27 1.01
N LEU A 33 3.35 -13.03 0.65
CA LEU A 33 2.37 -11.95 0.55
C LEU A 33 1.79 -11.91 -0.87
N ASP A 34 0.69 -11.17 -1.04
CA ASP A 34 0.11 -10.97 -2.36
C ASP A 34 0.95 -9.96 -3.15
N TRP A 35 2.02 -10.46 -3.77
CA TRP A 35 2.96 -9.65 -4.52
C TRP A 35 2.32 -9.00 -5.75
N THR A 36 1.20 -9.56 -6.24
CA THR A 36 0.54 -9.03 -7.45
C THR A 36 0.03 -7.61 -7.26
N ILE A 37 -0.29 -7.22 -6.04
CA ILE A 37 -0.74 -5.86 -5.72
C ILE A 37 0.36 -4.84 -6.03
N LEU A 38 1.63 -5.25 -5.94
CA LEU A 38 2.78 -4.38 -6.17
C LEU A 38 3.17 -4.25 -7.63
N THR A 39 2.49 -4.95 -8.56
CA THR A 39 2.91 -5.02 -9.96
C THR A 39 2.35 -3.91 -10.85
N ASN A 40 1.89 -2.82 -10.25
CA ASN A 40 1.48 -1.64 -11.00
C ASN A 40 2.68 -0.70 -11.17
N PRO A 41 3.18 -0.50 -12.41
CA PRO A 41 4.38 0.32 -12.63
C PRO A 41 4.21 1.79 -12.27
N LYS A 42 2.99 2.23 -12.03
CA LYS A 42 2.72 3.61 -11.59
C LYS A 42 3.12 3.87 -10.14
N TYR A 43 3.31 2.81 -9.33
CA TYR A 43 3.81 2.99 -7.98
C TYR A 43 5.31 3.24 -7.99
N ASN A 44 5.76 4.23 -7.21
CA ASN A 44 7.18 4.38 -6.93
C ASN A 44 7.56 3.50 -5.72
N ILE A 45 8.85 3.44 -5.42
CA ILE A 45 9.33 2.55 -4.35
C ILE A 45 8.77 2.92 -2.99
N LYS A 46 8.57 4.21 -2.71
CA LYS A 46 8.02 4.65 -1.43
C LYS A 46 6.57 4.23 -1.26
N GLN A 47 5.79 4.33 -2.32
CA GLN A 47 4.40 3.84 -2.32
C GLN A 47 4.35 2.33 -2.13
N MET A 48 5.19 1.61 -2.86
CA MET A 48 5.27 0.14 -2.74
C MET A 48 5.65 -0.28 -1.33
N HIS A 49 6.54 0.47 -0.68
CA HIS A 49 6.95 0.19 0.69
C HIS A 49 5.77 0.27 1.67
N GLU A 50 4.92 1.27 1.51
CA GLU A 50 3.74 1.42 2.37
C GLU A 50 2.76 0.26 2.18
N ILE A 51 2.53 -0.16 0.94
CA ILE A 51 1.68 -1.31 0.63
C ILE A 51 2.29 -2.59 1.22
N TRP A 52 3.59 -2.81 1.00
CA TRP A 52 4.30 -3.98 1.48
C TRP A 52 4.25 -4.11 3.00
N ILE A 53 4.51 -3.02 3.71
CA ILE A 53 4.49 -3.00 5.17
C ILE A 53 3.10 -3.32 5.71
N THR A 54 2.06 -2.81 5.05
CA THR A 54 0.66 -3.09 5.43
C THR A 54 0.39 -4.59 5.36
N MET A 55 0.80 -5.22 4.27
CA MET A 55 0.63 -6.67 4.09
C MET A 55 1.48 -7.47 5.08
N LEU A 56 2.69 -6.99 5.37
CA LEU A 56 3.61 -7.67 6.28
C LEU A 56 3.02 -7.81 7.68
N TYR A 57 2.26 -6.82 8.13
CA TYR A 57 1.57 -6.85 9.42
C TYR A 57 0.17 -7.47 9.32
N ASN A 58 -0.10 -8.20 8.26
CA ASN A 58 -1.33 -8.97 8.07
C ASN A 58 -2.58 -8.10 7.90
N ASN A 59 -2.42 -6.89 7.41
CA ASN A 59 -3.51 -5.97 7.16
C ASN A 59 -3.87 -5.94 5.67
N ASN A 60 -5.10 -5.56 5.37
CA ASN A 60 -5.57 -5.41 3.99
C ASN A 60 -5.05 -4.08 3.44
N PRO A 61 -4.21 -4.08 2.38
CA PRO A 61 -3.65 -2.85 1.83
C PRO A 61 -4.59 -2.10 0.88
N ARG A 62 -5.73 -2.68 0.52
CA ARG A 62 -6.61 -2.09 -0.50
C ARG A 62 -6.99 -0.63 -0.24
N PRO A 63 -7.26 -0.21 1.02
CA PRO A 63 -7.60 1.20 1.25
C PRO A 63 -6.53 2.19 0.86
N LEU A 64 -5.27 1.77 0.73
CA LEU A 64 -4.20 2.67 0.29
C LEU A 64 -3.68 2.37 -1.11
N CYS A 65 -4.28 1.42 -1.81
CA CYS A 65 -3.84 1.04 -3.16
C CYS A 65 -4.41 1.99 -4.21
N ASN A 66 -3.73 3.12 -4.40
CA ASN A 66 -4.08 4.12 -5.40
C ASN A 66 -2.81 4.86 -5.79
N PRO A 67 -2.30 4.69 -7.02
CA PRO A 67 -1.04 5.33 -7.42
C PRO A 67 -1.10 6.86 -7.48
N LYS A 68 -2.29 7.44 -7.39
CA LYS A 68 -2.45 8.90 -7.31
C LYS A 68 -2.24 9.45 -5.90
N LEU A 69 -2.22 8.59 -4.88
CA LEU A 69 -1.90 9.01 -3.52
C LEU A 69 -0.39 9.20 -3.38
N THR A 70 0.02 10.17 -2.58
CA THR A 70 1.43 10.28 -2.19
C THR A 70 1.77 9.19 -1.18
N ASP A 71 3.06 8.88 -1.04
CA ASP A 71 3.49 7.93 -0.03
C ASP A 71 3.13 8.41 1.38
N GLN A 72 3.09 9.72 1.59
CA GLN A 72 2.70 10.30 2.87
C GLN A 72 1.22 10.11 3.17
N GLN A 73 0.35 10.28 2.15
CA GLN A 73 -1.07 9.96 2.30
C GLN A 73 -1.26 8.48 2.62
N MET A 74 -0.54 7.62 1.89
CA MET A 74 -0.59 6.17 2.11
C MET A 74 -0.15 5.80 3.53
N ARG A 75 0.86 6.48 4.06
CA ARG A 75 1.35 6.23 5.42
C ARG A 75 0.27 6.52 6.45
N ILE A 76 -0.45 7.62 6.30
CA ILE A 76 -1.53 7.97 7.23
C ILE A 76 -2.64 6.92 7.15
N LEU A 77 -3.01 6.50 5.93
CA LEU A 77 -4.00 5.45 5.74
C LEU A 77 -3.54 4.14 6.40
N ARG A 78 -2.26 3.78 6.23
CA ARG A 78 -1.70 2.59 6.87
C ARG A 78 -1.80 2.67 8.39
N LYS A 79 -1.46 3.81 8.97
CA LYS A 79 -1.57 4.00 10.41
C LYS A 79 -3.01 3.81 10.91
N GLY A 80 -3.98 4.31 10.14
CA GLY A 80 -5.39 4.11 10.47
C GLY A 80 -5.78 2.63 10.41
N ILE A 81 -5.31 1.93 9.39
CA ILE A 81 -5.56 0.49 9.25
C ILE A 81 -4.97 -0.28 10.44
N GLU A 82 -3.74 0.07 10.84
CA GLU A 82 -3.08 -0.57 11.98
C GLU A 82 -3.85 -0.37 13.28
N GLU A 83 -4.57 0.73 13.40
CA GLU A 83 -5.42 1.02 14.56
C GLU A 83 -6.81 0.39 14.44
N GLY A 84 -7.10 -0.31 13.37
CA GLY A 84 -8.36 -1.02 13.17
C GLY A 84 -9.46 -0.19 12.51
N PHE A 85 -9.15 0.98 11.99
CA PHE A 85 -10.13 1.83 11.33
C PHE A 85 -10.33 1.41 9.88
N ASP A 86 -11.56 1.55 9.39
CA ASP A 86 -11.86 1.40 7.96
C ASP A 86 -11.46 2.70 7.25
N MET A 87 -10.32 2.66 6.58
CA MET A 87 -9.78 3.83 5.88
C MET A 87 -10.20 3.89 4.41
N SER A 88 -11.05 2.98 3.95
CA SER A 88 -11.51 2.95 2.55
C SER A 88 -12.13 4.26 2.08
N PRO A 89 -12.96 4.96 2.89
CA PRO A 89 -13.54 6.22 2.44
C PRO A 89 -12.52 7.33 2.16
N TYR A 90 -11.29 7.16 2.64
CA TYR A 90 -10.26 8.20 2.56
C TYR A 90 -9.20 7.89 1.51
N ASN A 91 -9.42 6.88 0.68
CA ASN A 91 -8.61 6.59 -0.50
C ASN A 91 -8.97 7.57 -1.61
N ASP A 92 -8.57 8.83 -1.43
CA ASP A 92 -8.93 9.93 -2.32
C ASP A 92 -7.76 10.91 -2.37
N PRO A 93 -7.12 11.05 -3.54
CA PRO A 93 -5.95 11.94 -3.66
C PRO A 93 -6.29 13.42 -3.46
N ASN A 94 -7.58 13.78 -3.50
CA ASN A 94 -8.01 15.15 -3.26
C ASN A 94 -8.07 15.52 -1.78
N ILE A 95 -8.00 14.53 -0.89
CA ILE A 95 -7.87 14.79 0.55
C ILE A 95 -6.40 15.10 0.84
N GLU A 96 -6.11 16.36 1.13
CA GLU A 96 -4.73 16.76 1.39
C GLU A 96 -4.18 16.05 2.64
N GLN A 97 -2.86 15.90 2.69
CA GLN A 97 -2.17 15.22 3.79
C GLN A 97 -2.57 15.78 5.15
N THR A 98 -2.65 17.11 5.28
CA THR A 98 -3.03 17.75 6.54
C THR A 98 -4.47 17.40 6.95
N GLN A 99 -5.39 17.40 5.99
CA GLN A 99 -6.77 17.02 6.23
C GLN A 99 -6.88 15.55 6.64
N LEU A 100 -6.14 14.69 5.95
CA LEU A 100 -6.13 13.26 6.24
C LEU A 100 -5.58 12.99 7.64
N PHE A 101 -4.55 13.72 8.03
CA PHE A 101 -3.98 13.62 9.38
C PHE A 101 -5.00 14.05 10.44
N GLU A 102 -5.77 15.11 10.17
CA GLU A 102 -6.85 15.55 11.07
C GLU A 102 -7.92 14.48 11.21
N ILE A 103 -8.32 13.86 10.10
CA ILE A 103 -9.29 12.77 10.12
C ILE A 103 -8.77 11.63 11.01
N PHE A 104 -7.54 11.22 10.80
CA PHE A 104 -6.91 10.17 11.61
C PHE A 104 -6.87 10.55 13.08
N SER A 105 -6.46 11.79 13.38
CA SER A 105 -6.38 12.29 14.75
C SER A 105 -7.74 12.26 15.44
N ASN A 106 -8.80 12.63 14.71
CA ASN A 106 -10.16 12.60 15.25
C ASN A 106 -10.65 11.18 15.49
N LEU A 107 -10.31 10.26 14.58
CA LEU A 107 -10.63 8.84 14.78
C LEU A 107 -9.95 8.30 16.02
N MET A 108 -8.69 8.64 16.23
CA MET A 108 -7.94 8.23 17.41
C MET A 108 -8.54 8.81 18.68
N LYS A 109 -8.92 10.07 18.67
CA LYS A 109 -9.55 10.74 19.81
C LYS A 109 -10.86 10.07 20.19
N ASN A 110 -11.72 9.81 19.21
CA ASN A 110 -13.00 9.16 19.44
C ASN A 110 -12.82 7.74 19.98
N LYS A 111 -11.80 7.04 19.54
CA LYS A 111 -11.47 5.70 20.02
C LYS A 111 -11.12 5.73 21.51
N LYS A 112 -10.36 6.74 21.95
CA LYS A 112 -9.96 6.88 23.36
C LYS A 112 -11.12 7.25 24.27
N GLU A 113 -12.11 7.97 23.74
CA GLU A 113 -13.27 8.40 24.51
C GLU A 113 -14.29 7.28 24.72
N ASN A 114 -14.19 6.23 23.94
CA ASN A 114 -15.05 5.06 24.06
C ASN A 114 -14.37 3.98 24.91
#